data_f8def9078d32b969f0705e2ad55c163d
#
_entry.id   f8def9078d32b969f0705e2ad55c163d
#
_cell.length_a   1.000
_cell.length_b   1.000
_cell.length_c   1.000
_cell.angle_alpha   90.00
_cell.angle_beta   90.00
_cell.angle_gamma   90.00
#
_symmetry.space_group_name_H-M   'P 1'
#
loop_
_entity.id
_entity.type
_entity.pdbx_description
1 polymer ?
#
loop_
_entity_poly.entity_id
_entity_poly.type
_entity_poly.pdbx_seq_one_letter_code
_entity_poly.pdbx_strand_id
1 'polypeptide(L)'
;MKEIATALVKAQKEFGPALKTSTNPHFQKKYADLAAVIEAVIDGLNNNGIALVQVLHECETGVTVSTSFIHESGEHIDCGKFHVPASKQDPQGYGSALTYARRYSLMAAAGIAPEDDDGNAASKTKKEAPKPEPKFSAVTPARMNVIADVAAAINERMASDDVVGAVEQYQSIVDAEEKKALWGLLDGKTKDAIKNQAKKA
;
A
#
# COMPACT_ATOMS: atom_id res chain seq x y z
N MET A 1 -7.09 -31.28 7.66
CA MET A 1 -5.92 -30.40 7.47
C MET A 1 -4.85 -30.95 6.55
N LYS A 2 -4.82 -32.27 6.27
CA LYS A 2 -3.78 -32.88 5.40
C LYS A 2 -4.02 -32.58 3.91
N GLU A 3 -5.26 -32.63 3.48
CA GLU A 3 -5.63 -32.47 2.07
C GLU A 3 -5.40 -31.02 1.61
N ILE A 4 -5.94 -30.05 2.34
CA ILE A 4 -5.75 -28.65 2.04
C ILE A 4 -4.28 -28.21 2.12
N ALA A 5 -3.51 -28.73 3.09
CA ALA A 5 -2.08 -28.41 3.19
C ALA A 5 -1.31 -28.93 1.97
N THR A 6 -1.63 -30.16 1.51
CA THR A 6 -1.02 -30.74 0.32
C THR A 6 -1.39 -29.95 -0.94
N ALA A 7 -2.67 -29.59 -1.07
CA ALA A 7 -3.19 -28.79 -2.19
C ALA A 7 -2.57 -27.38 -2.22
N LEU A 8 -2.45 -26.73 -1.06
CA LEU A 8 -1.87 -25.38 -0.97
C LEU A 8 -0.38 -25.36 -1.36
N VAL A 9 0.38 -26.37 -0.95
CA VAL A 9 1.80 -26.52 -1.37
C VAL A 9 1.92 -26.68 -2.89
N LYS A 10 0.96 -27.35 -3.56
CA LYS A 10 0.93 -27.46 -5.02
C LYS A 10 0.54 -26.11 -5.65
N ALA A 11 -0.53 -25.49 -5.15
CA ALA A 11 -1.04 -24.23 -5.62
C ALA A 11 0.03 -23.12 -5.58
N GLN A 12 0.81 -23.03 -4.49
CA GLN A 12 1.88 -22.04 -4.35
C GLN A 12 2.99 -22.15 -5.42
N LYS A 13 3.19 -23.33 -5.99
CA LYS A 13 4.16 -23.50 -7.09
C LYS A 13 3.66 -22.96 -8.42
N GLU A 14 2.34 -22.74 -8.52
CA GLU A 14 1.66 -22.21 -9.70
C GLU A 14 1.35 -20.72 -9.56
N PHE A 15 1.62 -20.11 -8.40
CA PHE A 15 1.40 -18.68 -8.22
C PHE A 15 2.31 -17.88 -9.14
N GLY A 16 1.72 -16.92 -9.82
CA GLY A 16 2.43 -15.95 -10.64
C GLY A 16 2.90 -14.72 -9.85
N PRO A 17 3.63 -13.82 -10.49
CA PRO A 17 4.01 -12.54 -9.91
C PRO A 17 2.80 -11.61 -9.81
N ALA A 18 2.63 -10.91 -8.70
CA ALA A 18 1.69 -9.81 -8.58
C ALA A 18 2.31 -8.54 -9.22
N LEU A 19 2.05 -8.35 -10.52
CA LEU A 19 2.68 -7.31 -11.33
C LEU A 19 2.20 -5.90 -10.93
N LYS A 20 3.12 -4.95 -10.84
CA LYS A 20 2.85 -3.53 -10.58
C LYS A 20 2.42 -2.82 -11.87
N THR A 21 1.21 -3.09 -12.34
CA THR A 21 0.64 -2.51 -13.57
C THR A 21 -0.08 -1.19 -13.35
N SER A 22 -0.63 -0.96 -12.17
CA SER A 22 -1.36 0.26 -11.82
C SER A 22 -0.44 1.36 -11.31
N THR A 23 -0.75 2.62 -11.66
CA THR A 23 0.02 3.79 -11.20
C THR A 23 -0.78 4.57 -10.18
N ASN A 24 -0.20 4.83 -9.01
CA ASN A 24 -0.79 5.72 -8.02
C ASN A 24 -0.63 7.18 -8.51
N PRO A 25 -1.73 7.92 -8.79
CA PRO A 25 -1.66 9.27 -9.33
C PRO A 25 -1.01 10.28 -8.37
N HIS A 26 -1.06 10.03 -7.05
CA HIS A 26 -0.47 10.92 -6.06
C HIS A 26 1.04 10.72 -5.90
N PHE A 27 1.53 9.50 -6.03
CA PHE A 27 2.94 9.17 -5.80
C PHE A 27 3.70 8.85 -7.09
N GLN A 28 3.01 8.75 -8.23
CA GLN A 28 3.55 8.33 -9.53
C GLN A 28 4.36 7.03 -9.46
N LYS A 29 4.05 6.19 -8.46
CA LYS A 29 4.67 4.88 -8.28
C LYS A 29 3.73 3.79 -8.76
N LYS A 30 4.29 2.82 -9.46
CA LYS A 30 3.58 1.62 -9.85
C LYS A 30 3.30 0.75 -8.62
N TYR A 31 2.14 0.11 -8.60
CA TYR A 31 1.76 -0.86 -7.56
C TYR A 31 0.93 -1.99 -8.17
N ALA A 32 0.97 -3.16 -7.53
CA ALA A 32 0.06 -4.25 -7.83
C ALA A 32 -1.30 -3.94 -7.19
N ASP A 33 -2.32 -3.77 -8.00
CA ASP A 33 -3.68 -3.58 -7.51
C ASP A 33 -4.32 -4.90 -7.03
N LEU A 34 -5.58 -4.85 -6.57
CA LEU A 34 -6.27 -6.04 -6.10
C LEU A 34 -6.47 -7.07 -7.21
N ALA A 35 -6.72 -6.64 -8.44
CA ALA A 35 -6.91 -7.54 -9.58
C ALA A 35 -5.62 -8.31 -9.87
N ALA A 36 -4.49 -7.64 -9.98
CA ALA A 36 -3.18 -8.26 -10.20
C ALA A 36 -2.81 -9.27 -9.09
N VAL A 37 -3.16 -8.98 -7.82
CA VAL A 37 -2.92 -9.92 -6.72
C VAL A 37 -3.84 -11.15 -6.81
N ILE A 38 -5.11 -10.96 -7.16
CA ILE A 38 -6.03 -12.09 -7.38
C ILE A 38 -5.57 -12.94 -8.56
N GLU A 39 -5.27 -12.33 -9.70
CA GLU A 39 -4.78 -13.01 -10.91
C GLU A 39 -3.52 -13.84 -10.63
N ALA A 40 -2.62 -13.34 -9.80
CA ALA A 40 -1.39 -14.05 -9.44
C ALA A 40 -1.63 -15.40 -8.72
N VAL A 41 -2.77 -15.59 -8.06
CA VAL A 41 -3.00 -16.77 -7.21
C VAL A 41 -4.20 -17.60 -7.59
N ILE A 42 -5.21 -17.01 -8.28
CA ILE A 42 -6.52 -17.64 -8.42
C ILE A 42 -6.48 -18.94 -9.22
N ASP A 43 -5.71 -18.98 -10.31
CA ASP A 43 -5.59 -20.18 -11.14
C ASP A 43 -4.87 -21.30 -10.38
N GLY A 44 -3.76 -20.98 -9.69
CA GLY A 44 -3.05 -21.95 -8.88
C GLY A 44 -3.91 -22.53 -7.76
N LEU A 45 -4.72 -21.70 -7.11
CA LEU A 45 -5.67 -22.16 -6.09
C LEU A 45 -6.74 -23.06 -6.69
N ASN A 46 -7.45 -22.59 -7.72
CA ASN A 46 -8.57 -23.31 -8.34
C ASN A 46 -8.14 -24.63 -8.98
N ASN A 47 -6.98 -24.67 -9.67
CA ASN A 47 -6.43 -25.90 -10.25
C ASN A 47 -6.16 -26.99 -9.22
N ASN A 48 -5.94 -26.58 -7.97
CA ASN A 48 -5.69 -27.50 -6.85
C ASN A 48 -6.90 -27.64 -5.89
N GLY A 49 -8.11 -27.32 -6.38
CA GLY A 49 -9.36 -27.51 -5.64
C GLY A 49 -9.53 -26.60 -4.43
N ILE A 50 -8.88 -25.41 -4.44
CA ILE A 50 -8.93 -24.45 -3.34
C ILE A 50 -9.72 -23.21 -3.76
N ALA A 51 -10.75 -22.86 -2.99
CA ALA A 51 -11.48 -21.60 -3.12
C ALA A 51 -10.86 -20.53 -2.19
N LEU A 52 -10.67 -19.32 -2.72
CA LEU A 52 -10.33 -18.12 -1.94
C LEU A 52 -11.63 -17.49 -1.43
N VAL A 53 -11.74 -17.30 -0.13
CA VAL A 53 -12.88 -16.63 0.51
C VAL A 53 -12.39 -15.45 1.33
N GLN A 54 -12.97 -14.28 1.09
CA GLN A 54 -12.74 -13.08 1.89
C GLN A 54 -14.08 -12.57 2.44
N VAL A 55 -14.19 -12.49 3.76
CA VAL A 55 -15.41 -12.08 4.46
C VAL A 55 -15.22 -10.74 5.14
N LEU A 56 -16.21 -9.86 4.95
CA LEU A 56 -16.28 -8.56 5.61
C LEU A 56 -16.93 -8.73 6.98
N HIS A 57 -16.33 -8.14 8.00
CA HIS A 57 -16.85 -8.12 9.37
C HIS A 57 -17.29 -6.72 9.77
N GLU A 58 -18.23 -6.65 10.70
CA GLU A 58 -18.63 -5.38 11.33
C GLU A 58 -17.44 -4.66 11.93
N CYS A 59 -17.39 -3.34 11.71
CA CYS A 59 -16.35 -2.47 12.23
C CYS A 59 -16.83 -1.02 12.29
N GLU A 60 -16.62 -0.33 13.40
CA GLU A 60 -17.08 1.05 13.60
C GLU A 60 -16.24 2.10 12.85
N THR A 61 -14.94 1.85 12.67
CA THR A 61 -13.98 2.88 12.24
C THR A 61 -13.32 2.60 10.89
N GLY A 62 -13.74 1.52 10.21
CA GLY A 62 -13.09 1.13 8.96
C GLY A 62 -13.62 -0.20 8.42
N VAL A 63 -12.72 -1.03 7.92
CA VAL A 63 -13.04 -2.31 7.32
C VAL A 63 -12.18 -3.40 7.95
N THR A 64 -12.82 -4.50 8.35
CA THR A 64 -12.12 -5.71 8.79
C THR A 64 -12.44 -6.86 7.83
N VAL A 65 -11.43 -7.44 7.22
CA VAL A 65 -11.55 -8.57 6.28
C VAL A 65 -10.85 -9.79 6.86
N SER A 66 -11.54 -10.95 6.88
CA SER A 66 -10.87 -12.24 7.05
C SER A 66 -10.62 -12.88 5.70
N THR A 67 -9.49 -13.58 5.57
CA THR A 67 -9.13 -14.35 4.38
C THR A 67 -9.02 -15.82 4.77
N SER A 68 -9.64 -16.70 3.98
CA SER A 68 -9.61 -18.13 4.20
C SER A 68 -9.44 -18.87 2.88
N PHE A 69 -8.79 -20.01 2.92
CA PHE A 69 -8.72 -21.00 1.84
C PHE A 69 -9.60 -22.19 2.21
N ILE A 70 -10.49 -22.60 1.29
CA ILE A 70 -11.39 -23.73 1.46
C ILE A 70 -11.08 -24.75 0.37
N HIS A 71 -10.73 -25.97 0.77
CA HIS A 71 -10.49 -27.08 -0.14
C HIS A 71 -11.78 -27.85 -0.44
N GLU A 72 -11.87 -28.50 -1.60
CA GLU A 72 -13.03 -29.30 -2.02
C GLU A 72 -13.37 -30.46 -1.06
N SER A 73 -12.43 -30.92 -0.22
CA SER A 73 -12.68 -31.89 0.86
C SER A 73 -13.45 -31.31 2.03
N GLY A 74 -13.73 -30.00 2.06
CA GLY A 74 -14.31 -29.27 3.19
C GLY A 74 -13.31 -28.82 4.26
N GLU A 75 -12.03 -29.19 4.13
CA GLU A 75 -10.99 -28.63 4.99
C GLU A 75 -10.74 -27.14 4.66
N HIS A 76 -10.43 -26.35 5.67
CA HIS A 76 -10.16 -24.93 5.47
C HIS A 76 -8.98 -24.44 6.32
N ILE A 77 -8.33 -23.37 5.86
CA ILE A 77 -7.30 -22.62 6.58
C ILE A 77 -7.80 -21.19 6.76
N ASP A 78 -7.95 -20.76 8.01
CA ASP A 78 -8.19 -19.36 8.36
C ASP A 78 -6.84 -18.63 8.41
N CYS A 79 -6.67 -17.63 7.55
CA CYS A 79 -5.46 -16.83 7.45
C CYS A 79 -5.52 -15.56 8.33
N GLY A 80 -6.53 -15.45 9.18
CA GLY A 80 -6.71 -14.36 10.13
C GLY A 80 -7.49 -13.18 9.58
N LYS A 81 -7.53 -12.11 10.38
CA LYS A 81 -8.26 -10.87 10.09
C LYS A 81 -7.30 -9.70 9.93
N PHE A 82 -7.63 -8.83 8.99
CA PHE A 82 -6.89 -7.61 8.74
C PHE A 82 -7.83 -6.40 8.80
N HIS A 83 -7.52 -5.44 9.67
CA HIS A 83 -8.26 -4.21 9.85
C HIS A 83 -7.57 -3.03 9.17
N VAL A 84 -8.35 -2.23 8.45
CA VAL A 84 -7.91 -0.97 7.83
C VAL A 84 -8.88 0.14 8.23
N PRO A 85 -8.44 1.19 8.92
CA PRO A 85 -9.29 2.35 9.22
C PRO A 85 -9.68 3.07 7.93
N ALA A 86 -10.93 3.49 7.82
CA ALA A 86 -11.37 4.34 6.72
C ALA A 86 -10.88 5.77 6.95
N SER A 87 -10.22 6.35 5.94
CA SER A 87 -9.74 7.73 6.01
C SER A 87 -10.87 8.76 6.07
N LYS A 88 -12.04 8.39 5.52
CA LYS A 88 -13.29 9.16 5.56
C LYS A 88 -14.44 8.22 5.89
N GLN A 89 -15.40 8.71 6.65
CA GLN A 89 -16.61 7.97 7.03
C GLN A 89 -17.69 8.14 5.95
N ASP A 90 -17.34 7.87 4.70
CA ASP A 90 -18.22 7.93 3.53
C ASP A 90 -18.01 6.67 2.65
N PRO A 91 -18.91 6.39 1.69
CA PRO A 91 -18.80 5.20 0.84
C PRO A 91 -17.48 5.10 0.09
N GLN A 92 -16.85 6.21 -0.30
CA GLN A 92 -15.56 6.22 -1.00
C GLN A 92 -14.41 5.84 -0.06
N GLY A 93 -14.40 6.35 1.17
CA GLY A 93 -13.41 6.01 2.19
C GLY A 93 -13.49 4.54 2.58
N TYR A 94 -14.69 4.01 2.80
CA TYR A 94 -14.90 2.58 3.07
C TYR A 94 -14.53 1.69 1.87
N GLY A 95 -14.90 2.07 0.64
CA GLY A 95 -14.52 1.32 -0.57
C GLY A 95 -13.02 1.25 -0.78
N SER A 96 -12.31 2.35 -0.52
CA SER A 96 -10.84 2.40 -0.57
C SER A 96 -10.21 1.50 0.49
N ALA A 97 -10.68 1.60 1.75
CA ALA A 97 -10.20 0.76 2.86
C ALA A 97 -10.45 -0.73 2.59
N LEU A 98 -11.61 -1.09 2.01
CA LEU A 98 -11.96 -2.47 1.66
C LEU A 98 -11.00 -3.02 0.59
N THR A 99 -10.76 -2.27 -0.47
CA THR A 99 -9.83 -2.68 -1.54
C THR A 99 -8.43 -2.89 -0.98
N TYR A 100 -7.98 -2.01 -0.10
CA TYR A 100 -6.70 -2.10 0.59
C TYR A 100 -6.64 -3.34 1.49
N ALA A 101 -7.66 -3.54 2.34
CA ALA A 101 -7.73 -4.67 3.27
C ALA A 101 -7.70 -6.01 2.52
N ARG A 102 -8.51 -6.17 1.47
CA ARG A 102 -8.55 -7.39 0.67
C ARG A 102 -7.21 -7.70 0.01
N ARG A 103 -6.57 -6.69 -0.56
CA ARG A 103 -5.29 -6.85 -1.25
C ARG A 103 -4.19 -7.32 -0.30
N TYR A 104 -3.99 -6.62 0.82
CA TYR A 104 -2.90 -6.93 1.74
C TYR A 104 -3.13 -8.22 2.53
N SER A 105 -4.37 -8.51 2.92
CA SER A 105 -4.68 -9.78 3.58
C SER A 105 -4.47 -10.98 2.65
N LEU A 106 -4.80 -10.85 1.34
CA LEU A 106 -4.56 -11.90 0.36
C LEU A 106 -3.06 -12.10 0.10
N MET A 107 -2.30 -11.02 -0.06
CA MET A 107 -0.84 -11.12 -0.24
C MET A 107 -0.17 -11.81 0.93
N ALA A 108 -0.57 -11.46 2.17
CA ALA A 108 -0.06 -12.10 3.37
C ALA A 108 -0.45 -13.58 3.45
N ALA A 109 -1.72 -13.92 3.15
CA ALA A 109 -2.22 -15.29 3.17
C ALA A 109 -1.55 -16.20 2.13
N ALA A 110 -1.31 -15.67 0.91
CA ALA A 110 -0.67 -16.40 -0.17
C ALA A 110 0.86 -16.44 -0.10
N GLY A 111 1.47 -15.58 0.72
CA GLY A 111 2.93 -15.47 0.82
C GLY A 111 3.58 -14.84 -0.41
N ILE A 112 2.87 -13.92 -1.10
CA ILE A 112 3.38 -13.23 -2.30
C ILE A 112 3.67 -11.76 -2.00
N ALA A 113 4.59 -11.18 -2.77
CA ALA A 113 4.93 -9.77 -2.74
C ALA A 113 4.73 -9.13 -4.12
N PRO A 114 4.44 -7.81 -4.20
CA PRO A 114 4.35 -7.13 -5.48
C PRO A 114 5.70 -7.11 -6.20
N GLU A 115 5.72 -7.45 -7.49
CA GLU A 115 6.91 -7.38 -8.33
C GLU A 115 6.83 -6.23 -9.33
N ASP A 116 7.99 -5.66 -9.67
CA ASP A 116 8.11 -4.68 -10.74
C ASP A 116 8.09 -5.41 -12.09
N ASP A 117 7.30 -4.92 -13.04
CA ASP A 117 7.27 -5.39 -14.42
C ASP A 117 8.43 -4.74 -15.22
N ASP A 118 9.65 -5.16 -14.93
CA ASP A 118 10.87 -4.62 -15.57
C ASP A 118 11.17 -5.24 -16.94
N GLY A 119 10.24 -6.02 -17.51
CA GLY A 119 10.48 -6.72 -18.80
C GLY A 119 11.62 -7.74 -18.78
N ASN A 120 12.18 -8.05 -17.62
CA ASN A 120 13.38 -8.87 -17.43
C ASN A 120 13.11 -10.32 -17.03
N ALA A 121 11.86 -10.80 -17.19
CA ALA A 121 11.53 -12.22 -16.92
C ALA A 121 12.22 -13.22 -17.87
N ALA A 122 12.89 -12.74 -18.94
CA ALA A 122 13.52 -13.58 -19.95
C ALA A 122 15.01 -13.89 -19.71
N SER A 123 15.65 -13.37 -18.64
CA SER A 123 17.09 -13.58 -18.43
C SER A 123 17.51 -13.59 -16.96
N LYS A 124 17.06 -14.60 -16.17
CA LYS A 124 17.64 -14.82 -14.83
C LYS A 124 18.28 -16.20 -14.70
N THR A 125 19.51 -16.29 -15.20
CA THR A 125 20.56 -17.09 -14.60
C THR A 125 21.69 -16.14 -14.25
N LYS A 126 21.65 -15.51 -13.07
CA LYS A 126 22.86 -15.04 -12.39
C LYS A 126 22.57 -14.83 -10.90
N LYS A 127 23.29 -15.57 -10.06
CA LYS A 127 23.40 -15.33 -8.62
C LYS A 127 23.90 -13.90 -8.41
N GLU A 128 23.10 -13.05 -7.80
CA GLU A 128 23.56 -11.76 -7.31
C GLU A 128 23.92 -11.86 -5.82
N ALA A 129 25.07 -11.24 -5.50
CA ALA A 129 25.57 -11.07 -4.13
C ALA A 129 24.60 -10.21 -3.29
N PRO A 130 24.63 -10.32 -1.95
CA PRO A 130 23.69 -9.62 -1.09
C PRO A 130 23.80 -8.10 -1.28
N LYS A 131 22.67 -7.48 -1.68
CA LYS A 131 22.53 -6.01 -1.69
C LYS A 131 22.65 -5.48 -0.27
N PRO A 132 23.29 -4.32 -0.08
CA PRO A 132 23.32 -3.68 1.22
C PRO A 132 21.88 -3.32 1.65
N GLU A 133 21.59 -3.56 2.92
CA GLU A 133 20.31 -3.28 3.56
C GLU A 133 19.87 -1.82 3.29
N PRO A 134 18.58 -1.57 2.98
CA PRO A 134 18.10 -0.20 2.82
C PRO A 134 18.27 0.53 4.15
N LYS A 135 19.02 1.61 4.15
CA LYS A 135 19.05 2.55 5.26
C LYS A 135 17.61 3.01 5.50
N PHE A 136 17.06 2.66 6.66
CA PHE A 136 15.75 3.10 7.08
C PHE A 136 15.68 4.63 6.93
N SER A 137 14.77 5.10 6.08
CA SER A 137 14.30 6.48 6.16
C SER A 137 13.70 6.68 7.54
N ALA A 138 14.13 7.70 8.28
CA ALA A 138 13.69 7.95 9.65
C ALA A 138 12.17 8.20 9.77
N VAL A 139 11.47 8.34 8.65
CA VAL A 139 10.01 8.58 8.59
C VAL A 139 9.29 7.29 8.21
N THR A 140 8.45 6.78 9.12
CA THR A 140 7.65 5.58 8.86
C THR A 140 6.58 5.81 7.77
N PRO A 141 6.13 4.75 7.03
CA PRO A 141 5.09 4.89 6.02
C PRO A 141 3.78 5.52 6.52
N ALA A 142 3.37 5.21 7.76
CA ALA A 142 2.20 5.83 8.38
C ALA A 142 2.39 7.33 8.59
N ARG A 143 3.59 7.74 8.98
CA ARG A 143 3.92 9.16 9.19
C ARG A 143 4.07 9.91 7.87
N MET A 144 4.52 9.24 6.79
CA MET A 144 4.55 9.81 5.43
C MET A 144 3.15 10.18 4.91
N ASN A 145 2.12 9.41 5.26
CA ASN A 145 0.74 9.74 4.88
C ASN A 145 0.29 11.05 5.56
N VAL A 146 0.59 11.21 6.85
CA VAL A 146 0.30 12.45 7.60
C VAL A 146 1.05 13.64 6.98
N ILE A 147 2.31 13.46 6.59
CA ILE A 147 3.11 14.50 5.93
C ILE A 147 2.52 14.87 4.56
N ALA A 148 1.99 13.90 3.81
CA ALA A 148 1.32 14.14 2.54
C ALA A 148 0.02 14.95 2.71
N ASP A 149 -0.78 14.63 3.74
CA ASP A 149 -1.98 15.40 4.08
C ASP A 149 -1.64 16.85 4.47
N VAL A 150 -0.58 17.03 5.26
CA VAL A 150 -0.06 18.37 5.61
C VAL A 150 0.42 19.12 4.37
N ALA A 151 1.10 18.46 3.44
CA ALA A 151 1.54 19.08 2.19
C ALA A 151 0.34 19.53 1.33
N ALA A 152 -0.69 18.71 1.24
CA ALA A 152 -1.92 19.04 0.53
C ALA A 152 -2.61 20.27 1.14
N ALA A 153 -2.74 20.32 2.47
CA ALA A 153 -3.32 21.45 3.18
C ALA A 153 -2.51 22.75 3.01
N ILE A 154 -1.18 22.68 2.98
CA ILE A 154 -0.32 23.83 2.71
C ILE A 154 -0.50 24.34 1.27
N ASN A 155 -0.55 23.44 0.29
CA ASN A 155 -0.76 23.83 -1.11
C ASN A 155 -2.17 24.43 -1.32
N GLU A 156 -3.19 23.93 -0.63
CA GLU A 156 -4.56 24.49 -0.66
C GLU A 156 -4.62 25.91 -0.07
N ARG A 157 -3.96 26.16 1.07
CA ARG A 157 -3.82 27.51 1.64
C ARG A 157 -3.14 28.46 0.69
N MET A 158 -2.08 28.02 0.03
CA MET A 158 -1.39 28.81 -1.01
C MET A 158 -2.29 29.12 -2.20
N ALA A 159 -3.16 28.18 -2.62
CA ALA A 159 -4.13 28.39 -3.68
C ALA A 159 -5.24 29.41 -3.28
N SER A 160 -5.52 29.53 -1.98
CA SER A 160 -6.46 30.48 -1.39
C SER A 160 -5.82 31.80 -0.99
N ASP A 161 -4.56 32.07 -1.39
CA ASP A 161 -3.76 33.25 -1.08
C ASP A 161 -3.44 33.43 0.43
N ASP A 162 -3.61 32.38 1.24
CA ASP A 162 -3.25 32.34 2.66
C ASP A 162 -1.77 31.94 2.84
N VAL A 163 -0.87 32.85 2.39
CA VAL A 163 0.57 32.62 2.44
C VAL A 163 1.09 32.52 3.88
N VAL A 164 0.53 33.28 4.80
CA VAL A 164 0.97 33.30 6.20
C VAL A 164 0.62 31.99 6.87
N GLY A 165 -0.63 31.54 6.77
CA GLY A 165 -1.06 30.26 7.32
C GLY A 165 -0.33 29.04 6.71
N ALA A 166 0.01 29.09 5.43
CA ALA A 166 0.82 28.06 4.78
C ALA A 166 2.24 27.99 5.37
N VAL A 167 2.87 29.12 5.62
CA VAL A 167 4.21 29.20 6.20
C VAL A 167 4.21 28.76 7.67
N GLU A 168 3.24 29.19 8.47
CA GLU A 168 3.09 28.76 9.87
C GLU A 168 2.90 27.26 9.97
N GLN A 169 2.06 26.67 9.11
CA GLN A 169 1.83 25.23 9.08
C GLN A 169 3.11 24.46 8.69
N TYR A 170 3.90 24.94 7.74
CA TYR A 170 5.20 24.37 7.43
C TYR A 170 6.19 24.48 8.61
N GLN A 171 6.19 25.59 9.32
CA GLN A 171 7.09 25.81 10.46
C GLN A 171 6.71 24.97 11.68
N SER A 172 5.44 24.60 11.84
CA SER A 172 4.98 23.76 12.95
C SER A 172 5.56 22.33 12.94
N ILE A 173 6.10 21.88 11.82
CA ILE A 173 6.83 20.61 11.75
C ILE A 173 8.22 20.79 12.37
N VAL A 174 8.43 20.17 13.52
CA VAL A 174 9.68 20.32 14.32
C VAL A 174 10.75 19.31 13.87
N ASP A 175 10.34 18.09 13.51
CA ASP A 175 11.27 17.02 13.11
C ASP A 175 11.94 17.32 11.77
N ALA A 176 13.27 17.23 11.72
CA ALA A 176 14.07 17.60 10.56
C ALA A 176 13.85 16.69 9.35
N GLU A 177 13.67 15.39 9.59
CA GLU A 177 13.46 14.40 8.52
C GLU A 177 12.02 14.51 7.96
N GLU A 178 11.03 14.73 8.82
CA GLU A 178 9.65 15.01 8.41
C GLU A 178 9.57 16.31 7.60
N LYS A 179 10.27 17.34 8.06
CA LYS A 179 10.34 18.63 7.35
C LYS A 179 10.98 18.53 5.97
N LYS A 180 12.00 17.69 5.84
CA LYS A 180 12.65 17.38 4.55
C LYS A 180 11.72 16.59 3.63
N ALA A 181 10.98 15.61 4.17
CA ALA A 181 9.98 14.86 3.41
C ALA A 181 8.84 15.77 2.95
N LEU A 182 8.30 16.61 3.84
CA LEU A 182 7.29 17.62 3.53
C LEU A 182 7.75 18.57 2.43
N TRP A 183 8.98 19.07 2.53
CA TRP A 183 9.56 19.94 1.50
C TRP A 183 9.56 19.31 0.12
N GLY A 184 9.81 17.98 0.03
CA GLY A 184 9.75 17.23 -1.22
C GLY A 184 8.37 17.26 -1.90
N LEU A 185 7.29 17.31 -1.11
CA LEU A 185 5.90 17.21 -1.56
C LEU A 185 5.25 18.57 -1.90
N LEU A 186 5.87 19.69 -1.54
CA LEU A 186 5.36 21.03 -1.85
C LEU A 186 5.61 21.40 -3.31
N ASP A 187 4.72 22.20 -3.91
CA ASP A 187 4.91 22.75 -5.23
C ASP A 187 5.95 23.89 -5.29
N GLY A 188 6.33 24.30 -6.51
CA GLY A 188 7.36 25.33 -6.71
C GLY A 188 6.98 26.70 -6.14
N LYS A 189 5.73 27.11 -6.29
CA LYS A 189 5.21 28.40 -5.79
C LYS A 189 5.24 28.46 -4.28
N THR A 190 4.80 27.37 -3.63
CA THR A 190 4.79 27.21 -2.18
C THR A 190 6.22 27.24 -1.61
N LYS A 191 7.17 26.54 -2.24
CA LYS A 191 8.59 26.58 -1.84
C LYS A 191 9.19 27.98 -1.91
N ASP A 192 8.88 28.73 -2.95
CA ASP A 192 9.40 30.08 -3.12
C ASP A 192 8.78 31.06 -2.11
N ALA A 193 7.49 30.93 -1.81
CA ALA A 193 6.82 31.72 -0.78
C ALA A 193 7.43 31.48 0.61
N ILE A 194 7.65 30.21 1.01
CA ILE A 194 8.27 29.85 2.29
C ILE A 194 9.70 30.40 2.38
N LYS A 195 10.52 30.30 1.32
CA LYS A 195 11.87 30.87 1.28
C LYS A 195 11.88 32.40 1.42
N ASN A 196 10.93 33.06 0.77
CA ASN A 196 10.87 34.53 0.78
C ASN A 196 10.43 35.04 2.14
N GLN A 197 9.53 34.35 2.83
CA GLN A 197 9.09 34.71 4.17
C GLN A 197 10.21 34.45 5.20
N ALA A 198 10.96 33.37 5.06
CA ALA A 198 12.11 33.08 5.94
C ALA A 198 13.27 34.10 5.80
N LYS A 199 13.32 34.88 4.72
CA LYS A 199 14.29 35.97 4.54
C LYS A 199 13.83 37.29 5.15
N LYS A 200 12.54 37.41 5.50
CA LYS A 200 11.95 38.65 6.06
C LYS A 200 11.81 38.62 7.59
N ALA A 201 11.97 37.42 8.19
CA ALA A 201 12.00 37.18 9.62
C ALA A 201 13.45 37.11 10.14
#